data_0d3bbc589f0edcd64d34604676d0e180
#
_entry.id   0d3bbc589f0edcd64d34604676d0e180
#
_cell.length_a   1.000
_cell.length_b   1.000
_cell.length_c   1.000
_cell.angle_alpha   90.00
_cell.angle_beta   90.00
_cell.angle_gamma   90.00
#
_symmetry.space_group_name_H-M   'P 1'
#
loop_
_entity.id
_entity.type
_entity.pdbx_description
1 polymer ?
#
loop_
_entity_poly.entity_id
_entity_poly.type
_entity_poly.pdbx_seq_one_letter_code
_entity_poly.pdbx_strand_id
1 'polypeptide(L)' 'MKPKEIRDLSPEEILQKEKDLTEELFNLKFQAAMGQLENTMRVKQVKKDIARVKTIFKELRKGQGQ' A
#
# COMPACT_ATOMS: atom_id res chain seq x y z
N MET A 1 -7.54 3.26 -1.00
CA MET A 1 -7.50 3.07 -2.47
C MET A 1 -8.53 2.05 -2.90
N LYS A 2 -9.18 2.31 -3.99
CA LYS A 2 -10.14 1.36 -4.56
C LYS A 2 -9.41 0.38 -5.45
N PRO A 3 -9.81 -0.91 -5.46
CA PRO A 3 -9.15 -1.91 -6.32
C PRO A 3 -9.10 -1.51 -7.80
N LYS A 4 -10.14 -0.85 -8.30
CA LYS A 4 -10.19 -0.39 -9.68
C LYS A 4 -9.05 0.59 -9.99
N GLU A 5 -8.78 1.50 -9.06
CA GLU A 5 -7.69 2.47 -9.24
C GLU A 5 -6.35 1.78 -9.37
N ILE A 6 -6.13 0.74 -8.57
CA ILE A 6 -4.89 -0.02 -8.60
C ILE A 6 -4.76 -0.81 -9.89
N ARG A 7 -5.84 -1.40 -10.37
CA ARG A 7 -5.83 -2.19 -11.60
C ARG A 7 -5.56 -1.34 -12.84
N ASP A 8 -5.85 -0.05 -12.78
CA ASP A 8 -5.59 0.86 -13.90
C ASP A 8 -4.12 1.28 -13.99
N LEU A 9 -3.32 0.95 -12.98
CA LEU A 9 -1.91 1.28 -12.95
C LEU A 9 -1.08 0.23 -13.70
N SER A 10 0.05 0.67 -14.27
CA SER A 10 1.02 -0.27 -14.83
C SER A 10 1.70 -1.03 -13.69
N PRO A 11 2.32 -2.21 -13.99
CA PRO A 11 3.04 -2.94 -12.95
C PRO A 11 4.11 -2.10 -12.25
N GLU A 12 4.80 -1.25 -12.99
CA GLU A 12 5.82 -0.37 -12.40
C GLU A 12 5.21 0.65 -11.45
N GLU A 13 4.07 1.21 -11.81
CA GLU A 13 3.34 2.15 -10.98
C GLU A 13 2.83 1.48 -9.71
N ILE A 14 2.38 0.22 -9.83
CA ILE A 14 1.92 -0.55 -8.68
C ILE A 14 3.06 -0.78 -7.69
N LEU A 15 4.23 -1.16 -8.20
CA LEU A 15 5.41 -1.35 -7.35
C LEU A 15 5.82 -0.06 -6.65
N GLN A 16 5.78 1.06 -7.37
CA GLN A 16 6.10 2.35 -6.79
C GLN A 16 5.08 2.72 -5.71
N LYS A 17 3.81 2.45 -5.96
CA LYS A 17 2.76 2.73 -4.99
C LYS A 17 2.94 1.91 -3.72
N GLU A 18 3.29 0.63 -3.86
CA GLU A 18 3.56 -0.22 -2.71
C GLU A 18 4.72 0.33 -1.89
N LYS A 19 5.78 0.75 -2.56
CA LYS A 19 6.95 1.32 -1.90
C LYS A 19 6.59 2.59 -1.13
N ASP A 20 5.83 3.48 -1.76
CA ASP A 20 5.41 4.74 -1.14
C ASP A 20 4.56 4.48 0.10
N LEU A 21 3.62 3.53 0.01
CA LEU A 21 2.76 3.18 1.13
C LEU A 21 3.56 2.55 2.26
N THR A 22 4.55 1.72 1.92
CA THR A 22 5.41 1.08 2.92
C THR A 22 6.22 2.13 3.67
N GLU A 23 6.74 3.12 2.96
CA GLU A 23 7.47 4.23 3.59
C GLU A 23 6.55 5.04 4.51
N GLU A 24 5.34 5.30 4.06
CA GLU A 24 4.37 6.03 4.86
C GLU A 24 4.05 5.25 6.15
N LEU A 25 3.84 3.95 6.03
CA LEU A 25 3.57 3.12 7.20
C LEU A 25 4.74 3.15 8.19
N PHE A 26 5.94 3.06 7.68
CA PHE A 26 7.15 3.11 8.51
C PHE A 26 7.21 4.43 9.28
N ASN A 27 6.98 5.53 8.59
CA ASN A 27 6.99 6.85 9.21
C ASN A 27 5.89 7.00 10.27
N LEU A 28 4.70 6.47 10.00
CA LEU A 28 3.60 6.51 10.95
C LEU A 28 3.92 5.69 12.20
N LYS A 29 4.54 4.53 12.03
CA LYS A 29 4.97 3.71 13.18
C LYS A 29 6.02 4.42 14.00
N PHE A 30 6.94 5.11 13.34
CA PHE A 30 7.95 5.88 14.01
C PHE A 30 7.34 7.01 14.85
N GLN A 31 6.38 7.73 14.27
CA GLN A 31 5.65 8.78 14.97
C GLN A 31 4.91 8.22 16.19
N ALA A 32 4.29 7.05 16.04
CA ALA A 32 3.58 6.41 17.13
C ALA A 32 4.54 6.05 18.26
N ALA A 33 5.72 5.53 17.93
CA ALA A 33 6.73 5.18 18.92
C ALA A 33 7.23 6.40 19.70
N MET A 34 7.21 7.57 19.07
CA MET A 34 7.60 8.82 19.70
C MET A 34 6.44 9.54 20.40
N GLY A 35 5.24 8.95 20.37
CA GLY A 35 4.08 9.58 20.99
C GLY A 35 3.52 10.76 20.22
N GLN A 36 3.88 10.90 18.95
CA GLN A 36 3.50 12.04 18.11
C GLN A 36 2.40 11.75 17.10
N LEU A 37 1.93 10.50 17.05
CA LEU A 37 0.90 10.13 16.09
C LEU A 37 -0.47 10.62 16.55
N GLU A 38 -1.07 11.50 15.77
CA GLU A 38 -2.39 12.06 16.08
C GLU A 38 -3.54 11.24 15.50
N ASN A 39 -3.29 10.52 14.40
CA ASN A 39 -4.36 9.82 13.70
C ASN A 39 -4.03 8.34 13.50
N THR A 40 -4.52 7.51 14.42
CA THR A 40 -4.30 6.05 14.34
C THR A 40 -5.07 5.40 13.19
N MET A 41 -6.15 6.04 12.74
CA MET A 41 -6.92 5.53 11.59
C MET A 41 -6.10 5.52 10.32
N ARG A 42 -5.16 6.47 10.18
CA ARG A 42 -4.28 6.51 9.02
C ARG A 42 -3.41 5.25 8.93
N VAL A 43 -2.93 4.76 10.08
CA VAL A 43 -2.14 3.52 10.11
C VAL A 43 -2.95 2.36 9.56
N LYS A 44 -4.19 2.22 10.01
CA LYS A 44 -5.09 1.16 9.53
C LYS A 44 -5.36 1.29 8.04
N GLN A 45 -5.60 2.50 7.57
CA GLN A 45 -5.89 2.76 6.17
C GLN A 45 -4.69 2.38 5.29
N VAL A 46 -3.49 2.78 5.69
CA VAL A 46 -2.28 2.48 4.93
C VAL A 46 -2.03 0.97 4.88
N LYS A 47 -2.23 0.27 5.99
CA LYS A 47 -2.09 -1.19 6.02
C LYS A 47 -3.05 -1.87 5.05
N LYS A 48 -4.30 -1.41 5.00
CA LYS A 48 -5.28 -1.94 4.04
C LYS A 48 -4.87 -1.68 2.61
N ASP A 49 -4.39 -0.46 2.34
CA ASP A 49 -3.96 -0.10 0.98
C ASP A 49 -2.79 -0.96 0.53
N ILE A 50 -1.83 -1.20 1.41
CA ILE A 50 -0.69 -2.07 1.10
C ILE A 50 -1.17 -3.47 0.76
N ALA A 51 -2.08 -4.01 1.57
CA ALA A 51 -2.62 -5.35 1.33
C ALA A 51 -3.33 -5.43 -0.03
N ARG A 52 -4.11 -4.42 -0.38
CA ARG A 52 -4.81 -4.37 -1.67
C ARG A 52 -3.84 -4.30 -2.83
N VAL A 53 -2.82 -3.45 -2.72
CA VAL A 53 -1.81 -3.32 -3.77
C VAL A 53 -1.09 -4.64 -4.00
N LYS A 54 -0.69 -5.30 -2.92
CA LYS A 54 -0.01 -6.60 -3.02
C LYS A 54 -0.90 -7.67 -3.65
N THR A 55 -2.17 -7.72 -3.26
CA THR A 55 -3.11 -8.69 -3.78
C THR A 55 -3.32 -8.49 -5.28
N ILE A 56 -3.54 -7.26 -5.71
CA ILE A 56 -3.78 -6.97 -7.12
C ILE A 56 -2.52 -7.22 -7.96
N PHE A 57 -1.36 -6.85 -7.45
CA PHE A 57 -0.11 -7.14 -8.13
C PHE A 57 0.07 -8.64 -8.34
N LYS A 58 -0.26 -9.43 -7.32
CA LYS A 58 -0.19 -10.88 -7.40
C LYS A 58 -1.16 -11.44 -8.43
N GLU A 59 -2.37 -10.89 -8.50
CA GLU A 59 -3.36 -11.28 -9.50
C GLU A 59 -2.86 -11.01 -10.91
N LEU A 60 -2.27 -9.82 -11.13
CA LEU A 60 -1.74 -9.45 -12.44
C LEU A 60 -0.60 -10.37 -12.85
N ARG A 61 0.26 -10.75 -11.92
CA ARG A 61 1.36 -11.68 -12.23
C ARG A 61 0.82 -13.04 -12.64
N LYS A 62 -0.21 -13.53 -11.96
CA LYS A 62 -0.82 -14.81 -12.32
C LYS A 62 -1.43 -14.76 -13.71
N GLY A 63 -2.06 -13.63 -14.04
CA GLY A 63 -2.67 -13.47 -15.35
C GLY A 63 -1.69 -13.38 -16.50
N GLN A 64 -0.45 -13.03 -16.22
CA GLN A 64 0.55 -12.80 -17.26
C GLN A 64 1.51 -13.95 -17.48
N GLY A 65 1.77 -14.75 -16.46
CA GLY A 65 2.90 -15.64 -16.51
C GLY A 65 2.61 -17.11 -16.30
N GLN A 66 1.39 -17.48 -16.24
CA GLN A 66 1.14 -18.87 -15.85
C GLN A 66 0.07 -19.55 -16.61
#